data_3c662f42642292fe920740fa2157bee8
#
_entry.id   3c662f42642292fe920740fa2157bee8
#
_cell.length_a   1.000
_cell.length_b   1.000
_cell.length_c   1.000
_cell.angle_alpha   90.00
_cell.angle_beta   90.00
_cell.angle_gamma   90.00
#
_symmetry.space_group_name_H-M   'P 1'
#
loop_
_entity.id
_entity.type
_entity.pdbx_description
1 polymer ?
#
loop_
_entity_poly.entity_id
_entity_poly.type
_entity_poly.pdbx_seq_one_letter_code
_entity_poly.pdbx_strand_id
1 'polypeptide(L)'
;MNEVFICDAVRTPFGRYGGALSPIRTDDLATLPIKALMERNAQVDWGALDDVIYGCVNQAGEDNRNVARMALLLAGLPQTVPGATVNRLCGSSLDAVGTAARAIKCGETRLMIAGGVESMSRAPFVMPKADAAFSRAAKIEDTTIGWRFVNPAMKAKYGIDSMPETAENVAAEFKVARADQDAFALRSQQRWAAAQARGFYKAETVPVSVPGKKGATTSVDVDEHPRPDATLDGLAKLKGVVKPEGTVTAGNASGVNDGACAMILASDAAAKKHKLAPRARVIGMATVLSGKYCGEISASTWSIAASTRWRLPSGTNLSMTGKIMS
;
A
#
# COMPACT_ATOMS: atom_id res chain seq x y z
N MET A 1 -23.58 -17.30 -4.68
CA MET A 1 -22.29 -16.71 -4.30
C MET A 1 -22.40 -16.15 -2.89
N ASN A 2 -21.40 -16.38 -2.05
CA ASN A 2 -21.39 -15.83 -0.69
C ASN A 2 -21.25 -14.31 -0.72
N GLU A 3 -21.83 -13.63 0.26
CA GLU A 3 -21.47 -12.24 0.54
C GLU A 3 -20.14 -12.18 1.28
N VAL A 4 -19.37 -11.11 1.04
CA VAL A 4 -18.05 -10.89 1.65
C VAL A 4 -18.02 -9.56 2.35
N PHE A 5 -17.58 -9.59 3.59
CA PHE A 5 -17.49 -8.41 4.44
C PHE A 5 -16.06 -8.13 4.88
N ILE A 6 -15.70 -6.86 4.91
CA ILE A 6 -14.56 -6.36 5.68
C ILE A 6 -15.08 -6.15 7.10
N CYS A 7 -14.47 -6.84 8.06
CA CYS A 7 -14.91 -6.84 9.45
C CYS A 7 -14.03 -5.97 10.34
N ASP A 8 -12.74 -5.95 10.10
CA ASP A 8 -11.79 -5.04 10.77
C ASP A 8 -10.64 -4.69 9.84
N ALA A 9 -10.00 -3.54 10.06
CA ALA A 9 -8.88 -3.07 9.27
C ALA A 9 -7.98 -2.18 10.11
N VAL A 10 -6.66 -2.39 10.01
CA VAL A 10 -5.64 -1.59 10.68
C VAL A 10 -4.45 -1.37 9.77
N ARG A 11 -3.67 -0.33 10.07
CA ARG A 11 -2.42 -0.01 9.40
C ARG A 11 -1.38 0.56 10.39
N THR A 12 -0.13 0.50 10.02
CA THR A 12 0.90 1.31 10.66
C THR A 12 0.75 2.78 10.25
N PRO A 13 1.40 3.74 10.91
CA PRO A 13 1.62 5.05 10.32
C PRO A 13 2.37 4.92 8.99
N PHE A 14 2.21 5.90 8.10
CA PHE A 14 3.05 6.04 6.92
C PHE A 14 4.35 6.73 7.31
N GLY A 15 5.46 5.98 7.30
CA GLY A 15 6.80 6.54 7.41
C GLY A 15 7.25 7.19 6.09
N ARG A 16 8.00 8.27 6.15
CA ARG A 16 8.70 8.79 4.98
C ARG A 16 10.00 8.02 4.73
N TYR A 17 10.51 8.08 3.53
CA TYR A 17 11.82 7.49 3.17
C TYR A 17 12.93 7.96 4.13
N GLY A 18 13.66 7.00 4.69
CA GLY A 18 14.70 7.26 5.68
C GLY A 18 14.19 7.88 6.98
N GLY A 19 12.87 7.81 7.24
CA GLY A 19 12.21 8.39 8.40
C GLY A 19 12.11 7.44 9.59
N ALA A 20 11.10 7.68 10.43
CA ALA A 20 10.95 7.02 11.71
C ALA A 20 10.80 5.50 11.62
N LEU A 21 10.19 4.96 10.55
CA LEU A 21 10.01 3.53 10.36
C LEU A 21 11.20 2.83 9.69
N SER A 22 12.19 3.57 9.18
CA SER A 22 13.34 2.99 8.48
C SER A 22 14.18 1.98 9.29
N PRO A 23 14.23 2.02 10.65
CA PRO A 23 14.94 0.99 11.42
C PRO A 23 14.20 -0.34 11.52
N ILE A 24 12.90 -0.39 11.20
CA ILE A 24 12.08 -1.59 11.33
C ILE A 24 12.24 -2.47 10.10
N ARG A 25 12.57 -3.74 10.29
CA ARG A 25 12.64 -4.73 9.21
C ARG A 25 11.29 -4.85 8.50
N THR A 26 11.30 -5.09 7.21
CA THR A 26 10.07 -5.16 6.40
C THR A 26 9.15 -6.31 6.86
N ASP A 27 9.71 -7.48 7.17
CA ASP A 27 8.96 -8.63 7.66
C ASP A 27 8.38 -8.40 9.07
N ASP A 28 9.11 -7.70 9.95
CA ASP A 28 8.59 -7.27 11.26
C ASP A 28 7.48 -6.22 11.11
N LEU A 29 7.64 -5.25 10.22
CA LEU A 29 6.63 -4.23 9.95
C LEU A 29 5.33 -4.87 9.45
N ALA A 30 5.43 -5.88 8.55
CA ALA A 30 4.31 -6.65 8.03
C ALA A 30 3.53 -7.38 9.12
N THR A 31 4.21 -7.76 10.19
CA THR A 31 3.68 -8.53 11.33
C THR A 31 2.74 -7.69 12.22
N LEU A 32 3.02 -6.40 12.38
CA LEU A 32 2.32 -5.54 13.34
C LEU A 32 0.81 -5.43 13.10
N PRO A 33 0.32 -5.20 11.87
CA PRO A 33 -1.11 -5.14 11.63
C PRO A 33 -1.82 -6.47 11.91
N ILE A 34 -1.16 -7.62 11.64
CA ILE A 34 -1.75 -8.93 11.94
C ILE A 34 -1.90 -9.10 13.45
N LYS A 35 -0.85 -8.81 14.25
CA LYS A 35 -0.91 -8.85 15.71
C LYS A 35 -2.03 -7.98 16.26
N ALA A 36 -2.13 -6.75 15.77
CA ALA A 36 -3.17 -5.83 16.20
C ALA A 36 -4.59 -6.33 15.88
N LEU A 37 -4.79 -6.96 14.70
CA LEU A 37 -6.06 -7.60 14.38
C LEU A 37 -6.37 -8.77 15.33
N MET A 38 -5.37 -9.57 15.67
CA MET A 38 -5.53 -10.69 16.61
C MET A 38 -5.92 -10.19 18.01
N GLU A 39 -5.24 -9.18 18.51
CA GLU A 39 -5.53 -8.56 19.81
C GLU A 39 -6.91 -7.92 19.87
N ARG A 40 -7.29 -7.18 18.82
CA ARG A 40 -8.61 -6.52 18.73
C ARG A 40 -9.77 -7.49 18.59
N ASN A 41 -9.51 -8.69 18.05
CA ASN A 41 -10.51 -9.70 17.76
C ASN A 41 -10.18 -11.03 18.47
N ALA A 42 -9.93 -10.97 19.78
CA ALA A 42 -9.52 -12.12 20.58
C ALA A 42 -10.55 -13.27 20.62
N GLN A 43 -11.81 -12.99 20.23
CA GLN A 43 -12.87 -14.01 20.12
C GLN A 43 -12.77 -14.86 18.85
N VAL A 44 -11.91 -14.51 17.89
CA VAL A 44 -11.72 -15.25 16.64
C VAL A 44 -10.91 -16.50 16.89
N ASP A 45 -11.39 -17.65 16.43
CA ASP A 45 -10.56 -18.84 16.31
C ASP A 45 -9.60 -18.69 15.12
N TRP A 46 -8.38 -18.29 15.41
CA TRP A 46 -7.34 -18.07 14.41
C TRP A 46 -6.84 -19.36 13.76
N GLY A 47 -7.14 -20.52 14.35
CA GLY A 47 -6.94 -21.82 13.70
C GLY A 47 -7.89 -22.09 12.54
N ALA A 48 -9.00 -21.36 12.46
CA ALA A 48 -9.97 -21.42 11.38
C ALA A 48 -9.70 -20.41 10.24
N LEU A 49 -8.57 -19.68 10.30
CA LEU A 49 -8.16 -18.76 9.23
C LEU A 49 -7.72 -19.56 7.99
N ASP A 50 -8.37 -19.34 6.88
CA ASP A 50 -8.12 -20.11 5.66
C ASP A 50 -6.83 -19.70 4.95
N ASP A 51 -6.52 -18.39 4.89
CA ASP A 51 -5.32 -17.88 4.21
C ASP A 51 -5.00 -16.44 4.61
N VAL A 52 -3.73 -16.03 4.39
CA VAL A 52 -3.24 -14.66 4.50
C VAL A 52 -2.65 -14.24 3.17
N ILE A 53 -3.23 -13.22 2.52
CA ILE A 53 -2.72 -12.71 1.25
C ILE A 53 -2.20 -11.29 1.44
N TYR A 54 -0.91 -11.08 1.17
CA TYR A 54 -0.26 -9.77 1.26
C TYR A 54 0.26 -9.30 -0.08
N GLY A 55 0.04 -8.01 -0.37
CA GLY A 55 0.72 -7.30 -1.44
C GLY A 55 2.11 -6.84 -1.01
N CYS A 56 3.10 -7.06 -1.87
CA CYS A 56 4.45 -6.51 -1.70
C CYS A 56 5.10 -6.39 -3.09
N VAL A 57 5.77 -5.26 -3.34
CA VAL A 57 6.33 -4.97 -4.67
C VAL A 57 7.81 -5.33 -4.74
N ASN A 58 8.61 -4.90 -3.77
CA ASN A 58 10.07 -5.01 -3.83
C ASN A 58 10.53 -6.46 -3.88
N GLN A 59 10.26 -7.24 -2.86
CA GLN A 59 10.56 -8.66 -2.72
C GLN A 59 12.04 -9.02 -2.95
N ALA A 60 12.94 -8.04 -2.86
CA ALA A 60 14.38 -8.23 -3.09
C ALA A 60 15.20 -8.27 -1.80
N GLY A 61 14.65 -7.79 -0.70
CA GLY A 61 15.31 -7.67 0.59
C GLY A 61 14.71 -8.56 1.68
N GLU A 62 14.37 -7.97 2.81
CA GLU A 62 13.78 -8.65 3.98
C GLU A 62 12.35 -9.15 3.71
N ASP A 63 11.75 -8.66 2.65
CA ASP A 63 10.46 -9.01 2.08
C ASP A 63 10.53 -10.14 1.03
N ASN A 64 11.70 -10.76 0.86
CA ASN A 64 11.90 -11.81 -0.13
C ASN A 64 11.10 -13.09 0.18
N ARG A 65 11.07 -14.01 -0.79
CA ARG A 65 10.32 -15.27 -0.74
C ARG A 65 8.82 -15.02 -0.62
N ASN A 66 8.27 -15.14 0.60
CA ASN A 66 6.83 -14.99 0.87
C ASN A 66 6.64 -14.22 2.18
N VAL A 67 6.61 -12.89 2.06
CA VAL A 67 6.49 -12.01 3.24
C VAL A 67 5.17 -12.22 3.97
N ALA A 68 4.08 -12.58 3.30
CA ALA A 68 2.82 -12.93 3.93
C ALA A 68 2.99 -14.09 4.91
N ARG A 69 3.67 -15.15 4.44
CA ARG A 69 3.94 -16.34 5.28
C ARG A 69 4.87 -16.02 6.45
N MET A 70 5.90 -15.21 6.22
CA MET A 70 6.79 -14.77 7.30
C MET A 70 6.04 -13.94 8.33
N ALA A 71 5.27 -12.95 7.90
CA ALA A 71 4.52 -12.06 8.78
C ALA A 71 3.49 -12.80 9.66
N LEU A 72 2.73 -13.73 9.08
CA LEU A 72 1.74 -14.50 9.85
C LEU A 72 2.39 -15.39 10.93
N LEU A 73 3.54 -16.03 10.63
CA LEU A 73 4.28 -16.85 11.58
C LEU A 73 4.88 -16.00 12.70
N LEU A 74 5.48 -14.86 12.36
CA LEU A 74 6.02 -13.89 13.34
C LEU A 74 4.92 -13.24 14.18
N ALA A 75 3.70 -13.14 13.65
CA ALA A 75 2.53 -12.70 14.41
C ALA A 75 2.02 -13.71 15.42
N GLY A 76 2.41 -14.98 15.29
CA GLY A 76 1.98 -16.07 16.15
C GLY A 76 0.72 -16.78 15.66
N LEU A 77 0.33 -16.61 14.40
CA LEU A 77 -0.73 -17.43 13.81
C LEU A 77 -0.29 -18.90 13.69
N PRO A 78 -1.23 -19.88 13.75
CA PRO A 78 -0.90 -21.29 13.65
C PRO A 78 -0.11 -21.62 12.38
N GLN A 79 0.84 -22.54 12.46
CA GLN A 79 1.66 -22.98 11.34
C GLN A 79 0.85 -23.64 10.20
N THR A 80 -0.37 -24.07 10.50
CA THR A 80 -1.30 -24.64 9.53
C THR A 80 -1.92 -23.58 8.60
N VAL A 81 -1.91 -22.32 9.00
CA VAL A 81 -2.45 -21.21 8.18
C VAL A 81 -1.51 -20.93 7.00
N PRO A 82 -1.93 -21.05 5.76
CA PRO A 82 -1.11 -20.71 4.59
C PRO A 82 -0.93 -19.21 4.45
N GLY A 83 -0.08 -18.79 3.52
CA GLY A 83 0.09 -17.40 3.16
C GLY A 83 0.64 -17.25 1.76
N ALA A 84 0.21 -16.23 1.03
CA ALA A 84 0.68 -15.92 -0.31
C ALA A 84 1.00 -14.43 -0.47
N THR A 85 2.07 -14.14 -1.21
CA THR A 85 2.44 -12.77 -1.58
C THR A 85 2.10 -12.53 -3.04
N VAL A 86 1.40 -11.42 -3.30
CA VAL A 86 1.00 -11.01 -4.65
C VAL A 86 1.66 -9.68 -5.01
N ASN A 87 1.96 -9.51 -6.29
CA ASN A 87 2.53 -8.28 -6.82
C ASN A 87 1.70 -7.78 -8.01
N ARG A 88 1.11 -6.62 -7.82
CA ARG A 88 0.46 -5.80 -8.85
C ARG A 88 0.89 -4.35 -8.66
N LEU A 89 2.19 -4.14 -8.43
CA LEU A 89 2.80 -2.84 -8.16
C LEU A 89 2.03 -2.09 -7.05
N CYS A 90 1.82 -0.79 -7.16
CA CYS A 90 1.14 0.04 -6.15
C CYS A 90 -0.25 -0.48 -5.75
N GLY A 91 -0.90 -1.30 -6.58
CA GLY A 91 -2.18 -1.94 -6.32
C GLY A 91 -2.11 -3.31 -5.63
N SER A 92 -0.94 -3.79 -5.21
CA SER A 92 -0.75 -5.16 -4.71
C SER A 92 -1.63 -5.52 -3.51
N SER A 93 -1.68 -4.66 -2.49
CA SER A 93 -2.50 -4.91 -1.30
C SER A 93 -4.00 -4.89 -1.63
N LEU A 94 -4.40 -4.04 -2.55
CA LEU A 94 -5.78 -4.00 -3.02
C LEU A 94 -6.15 -5.27 -3.82
N ASP A 95 -5.20 -5.77 -4.64
CA ASP A 95 -5.37 -7.04 -5.34
C ASP A 95 -5.45 -8.23 -4.37
N ALA A 96 -4.69 -8.20 -3.28
CA ALA A 96 -4.80 -9.15 -2.18
C ALA A 96 -6.22 -9.19 -1.60
N VAL A 97 -6.81 -8.01 -1.31
CA VAL A 97 -8.21 -7.88 -0.84
C VAL A 97 -9.20 -8.45 -1.86
N GLY A 98 -9.02 -8.13 -3.14
CA GLY A 98 -9.89 -8.63 -4.19
C GLY A 98 -9.77 -10.14 -4.41
N THR A 99 -8.57 -10.68 -4.28
CA THR A 99 -8.32 -12.12 -4.37
C THR A 99 -8.97 -12.88 -3.23
N ALA A 100 -8.79 -12.41 -1.99
CA ALA A 100 -9.48 -12.96 -0.83
C ALA A 100 -11.01 -12.88 -0.96
N ALA A 101 -11.51 -11.72 -1.43
CA ALA A 101 -12.95 -11.56 -1.65
C ALA A 101 -13.49 -12.51 -2.72
N ARG A 102 -12.77 -12.79 -3.80
CA ARG A 102 -13.16 -13.77 -4.82
C ARG A 102 -13.19 -15.18 -4.26
N ALA A 103 -12.17 -15.60 -3.53
CA ALA A 103 -12.11 -16.92 -2.90
C ALA A 103 -13.30 -17.15 -1.94
N ILE A 104 -13.64 -16.15 -1.12
CA ILE A 104 -14.81 -16.22 -0.22
C ILE A 104 -16.12 -16.27 -1.03
N LYS A 105 -16.26 -15.45 -2.09
CA LYS A 105 -17.47 -15.45 -2.94
C LYS A 105 -17.70 -16.78 -3.62
N CYS A 106 -16.62 -17.43 -4.08
CA CYS A 106 -16.69 -18.76 -4.71
C CYS A 106 -16.95 -19.88 -3.69
N GLY A 107 -16.79 -19.63 -2.39
CA GLY A 107 -16.99 -20.62 -1.33
C GLY A 107 -15.76 -21.49 -1.04
N GLU A 108 -14.61 -21.20 -1.63
CA GLU A 108 -13.35 -21.90 -1.38
C GLU A 108 -12.81 -21.59 0.03
N THR A 109 -13.02 -20.37 0.51
CA THR A 109 -12.60 -19.89 1.83
C THR A 109 -13.75 -19.19 2.54
N ARG A 110 -13.59 -18.92 3.85
CA ARG A 110 -14.64 -18.28 4.66
C ARG A 110 -14.12 -17.13 5.49
N LEU A 111 -12.87 -17.21 5.96
CA LEU A 111 -12.20 -16.23 6.81
C LEU A 111 -10.78 -16.04 6.33
N MET A 112 -10.42 -14.82 5.97
CA MET A 112 -9.11 -14.49 5.42
C MET A 112 -8.57 -13.18 6.01
N ILE A 113 -7.24 -13.06 6.06
CA ILE A 113 -6.56 -11.77 6.22
C ILE A 113 -6.01 -11.36 4.84
N ALA A 114 -6.25 -10.11 4.45
CA ALA A 114 -5.64 -9.50 3.30
C ALA A 114 -5.03 -8.15 3.67
N GLY A 115 -3.90 -7.80 3.06
CA GLY A 115 -3.20 -6.56 3.35
C GLY A 115 -1.95 -6.41 2.52
N GLY A 116 -0.91 -5.85 3.12
CA GLY A 116 0.40 -5.76 2.49
C GLY A 116 1.38 -4.91 3.27
N VAL A 117 2.60 -4.90 2.76
CA VAL A 117 3.73 -4.17 3.32
C VAL A 117 4.61 -3.64 2.20
N GLU A 118 5.16 -2.47 2.42
CA GLU A 118 6.27 -1.96 1.63
C GLU A 118 7.20 -1.17 2.55
N SER A 119 8.50 -1.44 2.50
CA SER A 119 9.51 -0.59 3.12
C SER A 119 10.50 -0.13 2.05
N MET A 120 10.24 1.04 1.51
CA MET A 120 11.10 1.60 0.47
C MET A 120 12.43 2.10 1.05
N SER A 121 12.47 2.43 2.35
CA SER A 121 13.70 2.79 3.07
C SER A 121 14.68 1.61 3.19
N ARG A 122 14.18 0.39 3.21
CA ARG A 122 14.97 -0.83 3.37
C ARG A 122 15.14 -1.63 2.08
N ALA A 123 14.68 -1.08 0.97
CA ALA A 123 14.91 -1.65 -0.34
C ALA A 123 16.41 -1.82 -0.60
N PRO A 124 16.90 -3.03 -0.90
CA PRO A 124 18.33 -3.29 -0.98
C PRO A 124 18.94 -2.84 -2.31
N PHE A 125 20.24 -2.69 -2.32
CA PHE A 125 21.01 -2.73 -3.54
C PHE A 125 21.10 -4.17 -4.07
N VAL A 126 21.00 -4.34 -5.37
CA VAL A 126 21.11 -5.65 -6.04
C VAL A 126 22.17 -5.61 -7.14
N MET A 127 22.81 -6.74 -7.36
CA MET A 127 23.85 -6.90 -8.36
C MET A 127 23.57 -8.14 -9.20
N PRO A 128 23.55 -8.04 -10.54
CA PRO A 128 23.43 -9.22 -11.39
C PRO A 128 24.67 -10.09 -11.29
N LYS A 129 24.54 -11.35 -11.65
CA LYS A 129 25.72 -12.19 -11.88
C LYS A 129 26.45 -11.73 -13.13
N ALA A 130 27.74 -11.93 -13.15
CA ALA A 130 28.56 -11.62 -14.31
C ALA A 130 28.17 -12.49 -15.52
N ASP A 131 28.08 -11.88 -16.69
CA ASP A 131 27.73 -12.56 -17.95
C ASP A 131 28.90 -13.39 -18.51
N ALA A 132 30.14 -13.11 -18.05
CA ALA A 132 31.35 -13.80 -18.48
C ALA A 132 32.25 -14.16 -17.29
N ALA A 133 33.01 -15.26 -17.44
CA ALA A 133 34.02 -15.64 -16.46
C ALA A 133 35.06 -14.53 -16.34
N PHE A 134 35.57 -14.33 -15.12
CA PHE A 134 36.60 -13.32 -14.81
C PHE A 134 36.22 -11.87 -15.16
N SER A 135 34.93 -11.57 -15.24
CA SER A 135 34.46 -10.20 -15.47
C SER A 135 35.04 -9.25 -14.41
N ARG A 136 35.51 -8.09 -14.87
CA ARG A 136 36.01 -6.99 -14.03
C ARG A 136 35.00 -5.88 -13.87
N ALA A 137 33.80 -6.02 -14.46
CA ALA A 137 32.70 -5.08 -14.37
C ALA A 137 31.62 -5.61 -13.41
N ALA A 138 31.13 -4.75 -12.54
CA ALA A 138 29.97 -5.00 -11.70
C ALA A 138 29.02 -3.80 -11.80
N LYS A 139 27.73 -4.05 -11.87
CA LYS A 139 26.69 -3.02 -11.82
C LYS A 139 25.86 -3.25 -10.57
N ILE A 140 25.71 -2.22 -9.75
CA ILE A 140 24.83 -2.22 -8.57
C ILE A 140 23.62 -1.36 -8.91
N GLU A 141 22.42 -1.86 -8.63
CA GLU A 141 21.16 -1.16 -8.86
C GLU A 141 20.43 -0.98 -7.53
N ASP A 142 19.89 0.22 -7.30
CA ASP A 142 19.01 0.53 -6.18
C ASP A 142 17.60 0.00 -6.50
N THR A 143 16.99 -0.71 -5.57
CA THR A 143 15.64 -1.25 -5.74
C THR A 143 14.57 -0.39 -5.09
N THR A 144 14.91 0.77 -4.54
CA THR A 144 13.97 1.66 -3.85
C THR A 144 12.86 2.14 -4.77
N ILE A 145 13.23 2.61 -5.96
CA ILE A 145 12.28 3.15 -6.95
C ILE A 145 12.81 2.92 -8.37
N GLY A 146 11.92 2.78 -9.33
CA GLY A 146 12.26 2.65 -10.73
C GLY A 146 12.59 1.21 -11.15
N TRP A 147 13.21 1.12 -12.33
CA TRP A 147 13.52 -0.14 -12.97
C TRP A 147 14.91 -0.66 -12.57
N ARG A 148 15.01 -1.97 -12.41
CA ARG A 148 16.27 -2.73 -12.26
C ARG A 148 16.26 -3.89 -13.21
N PHE A 149 17.46 -4.35 -13.64
CA PHE A 149 17.62 -5.45 -14.59
C PHE A 149 16.76 -5.28 -15.86
N VAL A 150 16.81 -4.08 -16.44
CA VAL A 150 15.93 -3.66 -17.54
C VAL A 150 16.06 -4.61 -18.73
N ASN A 151 14.95 -5.22 -19.13
CA ASN A 151 14.88 -6.00 -20.36
C ASN A 151 14.92 -5.04 -21.58
N PRO A 152 15.91 -5.21 -22.52
CA PRO A 152 16.06 -4.32 -23.66
C PRO A 152 14.84 -4.27 -24.58
N ALA A 153 14.14 -5.39 -24.77
CA ALA A 153 12.93 -5.45 -25.59
C ALA A 153 11.76 -4.70 -24.93
N MET A 154 11.63 -4.79 -23.62
CA MET A 154 10.64 -4.00 -22.87
C MET A 154 10.92 -2.50 -23.01
N LYS A 155 12.19 -2.10 -22.79
CA LYS A 155 12.60 -0.71 -22.95
C LYS A 155 12.29 -0.17 -24.35
N ALA A 156 12.64 -0.94 -25.38
CA ALA A 156 12.45 -0.52 -26.79
C ALA A 156 10.96 -0.40 -27.16
N LYS A 157 10.12 -1.30 -26.65
CA LYS A 157 8.70 -1.38 -27.06
C LYS A 157 7.78 -0.51 -26.20
N TYR A 158 8.06 -0.39 -24.92
CA TYR A 158 7.11 0.19 -23.95
C TYR A 158 7.70 1.34 -23.11
N GLY A 159 9.01 1.56 -23.18
CA GLY A 159 9.68 2.54 -22.31
C GLY A 159 9.93 1.99 -20.90
N ILE A 160 10.59 2.81 -20.10
CA ILE A 160 10.93 2.54 -18.70
C ILE A 160 10.85 3.82 -17.87
N ASP A 161 9.93 4.70 -18.20
CA ASP A 161 9.75 5.98 -17.51
C ASP A 161 9.52 5.75 -16.00
N SER A 162 10.13 6.59 -15.21
CA SER A 162 9.85 6.67 -13.77
C SER A 162 8.45 7.26 -13.53
N MET A 163 7.90 7.11 -12.33
CA MET A 163 6.60 7.69 -12.00
C MET A 163 6.54 9.23 -12.17
N PRO A 164 7.58 10.01 -11.80
CA PRO A 164 7.59 11.43 -12.12
C PRO A 164 7.60 11.74 -13.63
N GLU A 165 8.35 10.95 -14.44
CA GLU A 165 8.34 11.09 -15.91
C GLU A 165 6.95 10.77 -16.48
N THR A 166 6.34 9.68 -16.00
CA THR A 166 4.94 9.33 -16.34
C THR A 166 3.99 10.47 -16.02
N ALA A 167 4.12 11.07 -14.84
CA ALA A 167 3.27 12.19 -14.44
C ALA A 167 3.48 13.43 -15.32
N GLU A 168 4.72 13.75 -15.74
CA GLU A 168 5.00 14.80 -16.71
C GLU A 168 4.34 14.51 -18.08
N ASN A 169 4.41 13.25 -18.55
CA ASN A 169 3.79 12.84 -19.80
C ASN A 169 2.26 13.03 -19.74
N VAL A 170 1.63 12.62 -18.63
CA VAL A 170 0.20 12.83 -18.39
C VAL A 170 -0.14 14.31 -18.34
N ALA A 171 0.65 15.10 -17.61
CA ALA A 171 0.44 16.54 -17.50
C ALA A 171 0.51 17.24 -18.88
N ALA A 172 1.47 16.84 -19.69
CA ALA A 172 1.64 17.39 -21.05
C ALA A 172 0.48 16.99 -21.98
N GLU A 173 0.11 15.70 -21.98
CA GLU A 173 -0.93 15.17 -22.86
C GLU A 173 -2.32 15.74 -22.53
N PHE A 174 -2.67 15.75 -21.24
CA PHE A 174 -3.97 16.25 -20.78
C PHE A 174 -3.97 17.74 -20.45
N LYS A 175 -2.86 18.44 -20.70
CA LYS A 175 -2.69 19.88 -20.46
C LYS A 175 -3.02 20.29 -19.02
N VAL A 176 -2.59 19.49 -18.06
CA VAL A 176 -2.80 19.77 -16.62
C VAL A 176 -1.78 20.80 -16.18
N ALA A 177 -2.24 22.00 -15.84
CA ALA A 177 -1.36 23.09 -15.45
C ALA A 177 -0.69 22.82 -14.08
N ARG A 178 0.53 23.33 -13.91
CA ARG A 178 1.26 23.26 -12.65
C ARG A 178 0.45 23.80 -11.47
N ALA A 179 -0.25 24.91 -11.65
CA ALA A 179 -1.08 25.51 -10.62
C ALA A 179 -2.21 24.60 -10.14
N ASP A 180 -2.83 23.82 -11.05
CA ASP A 180 -3.88 22.88 -10.71
C ASP A 180 -3.31 21.67 -9.92
N GLN A 181 -2.12 21.20 -10.30
CA GLN A 181 -1.41 20.13 -9.57
C GLN A 181 -1.08 20.58 -8.15
N ASP A 182 -0.53 21.79 -7.97
CA ASP A 182 -0.19 22.34 -6.65
C ASP A 182 -1.45 22.60 -5.80
N ALA A 183 -2.53 23.09 -6.40
CA ALA A 183 -3.81 23.27 -5.71
C ALA A 183 -4.41 21.93 -5.25
N PHE A 184 -4.29 20.89 -6.05
CA PHE A 184 -4.72 19.54 -5.68
C PHE A 184 -3.89 18.98 -4.53
N ALA A 185 -2.55 19.13 -4.60
CA ALA A 185 -1.64 18.70 -3.55
C ALA A 185 -1.93 19.42 -2.21
N LEU A 186 -2.06 20.76 -2.24
CA LEU A 186 -2.41 21.53 -1.06
C LEU A 186 -3.74 21.06 -0.43
N ARG A 187 -4.76 20.86 -1.26
CA ARG A 187 -6.06 20.36 -0.80
C ARG A 187 -5.93 18.99 -0.11
N SER A 188 -5.04 18.10 -0.62
CA SER A 188 -4.77 16.80 0.01
C SER A 188 -4.15 16.96 1.40
N GLN A 189 -3.16 17.85 1.55
CA GLN A 189 -2.54 18.15 2.83
C GLN A 189 -3.54 18.72 3.84
N GLN A 190 -4.38 19.66 3.42
CA GLN A 190 -5.42 20.26 4.26
C GLN A 190 -6.47 19.24 4.71
N ARG A 191 -6.88 18.33 3.82
CA ARG A 191 -7.84 17.26 4.15
C ARG A 191 -7.26 16.28 5.16
N TRP A 192 -5.99 15.91 4.98
CA TRP A 192 -5.31 15.05 5.97
C TRP A 192 -5.24 15.76 7.33
N ALA A 193 -4.80 17.02 7.39
CA ALA A 193 -4.70 17.79 8.62
C ALA A 193 -6.04 17.88 9.35
N ALA A 194 -7.13 18.19 8.63
CA ALA A 194 -8.47 18.24 9.19
C ALA A 194 -8.95 16.86 9.71
N ALA A 195 -8.64 15.78 9.02
CA ALA A 195 -8.95 14.42 9.45
C ALA A 195 -8.14 14.03 10.70
N GLN A 196 -6.85 14.34 10.73
CA GLN A 196 -5.97 14.12 11.88
C GLN A 196 -6.46 14.89 13.11
N ALA A 197 -6.79 16.17 12.97
CA ALA A 197 -7.25 17.00 14.07
C ALA A 197 -8.52 16.47 14.75
N ARG A 198 -9.44 15.88 13.98
CA ARG A 198 -10.65 15.24 14.55
C ARG A 198 -10.44 13.79 15.00
N GLY A 199 -9.20 13.27 14.96
CA GLY A 199 -8.88 11.91 15.39
C GLY A 199 -9.38 10.80 14.47
N PHE A 200 -9.65 11.10 13.19
CA PHE A 200 -10.23 10.15 12.23
C PHE A 200 -9.38 8.88 12.07
N TYR A 201 -8.05 9.01 12.09
CA TYR A 201 -7.14 7.89 11.88
C TYR A 201 -6.86 7.05 13.12
N LYS A 202 -7.26 7.49 14.33
CA LYS A 202 -6.96 6.78 15.59
C LYS A 202 -7.49 5.34 15.63
N ALA A 203 -8.61 5.08 14.99
CA ALA A 203 -9.25 3.77 14.99
C ALA A 203 -8.54 2.75 14.09
N GLU A 204 -7.77 3.22 13.11
CA GLU A 204 -7.10 2.38 12.12
C GLU A 204 -5.59 2.28 12.33
N THR A 205 -4.96 3.29 12.95
CA THR A 205 -3.51 3.37 13.10
C THR A 205 -3.04 2.59 14.32
N VAL A 206 -2.09 1.69 14.12
CA VAL A 206 -1.41 0.92 15.16
C VAL A 206 -0.06 1.57 15.45
N PRO A 207 0.23 1.96 16.70
CA PRO A 207 1.53 2.50 17.06
C PRO A 207 2.67 1.51 16.78
N VAL A 208 3.78 2.01 16.27
CA VAL A 208 4.99 1.22 16.01
C VAL A 208 6.06 1.60 17.02
N SER A 209 6.52 0.61 17.79
CA SER A 209 7.65 0.78 18.71
C SER A 209 8.96 0.69 17.95
N VAL A 210 9.68 1.79 17.86
CA VAL A 210 10.94 1.90 17.11
C VAL A 210 12.11 1.87 18.10
N PRO A 211 13.08 0.97 17.91
CA PRO A 211 14.29 0.95 18.74
C PRO A 211 15.11 2.24 18.60
N GLY A 212 15.46 2.82 19.72
CA GLY A 212 16.29 3.99 19.80
C GLY A 212 17.69 3.70 20.38
N LYS A 213 18.47 4.76 20.56
CA LYS A 213 19.81 4.64 21.16
C LYS A 213 19.72 4.19 22.63
N LYS A 214 20.70 3.40 23.08
CA LYS A 214 20.85 2.95 24.48
C LYS A 214 19.62 2.18 25.04
N GLY A 215 18.91 1.44 24.18
CA GLY A 215 17.73 0.65 24.59
C GLY A 215 16.45 1.47 24.80
N ALA A 216 16.45 2.75 24.49
CA ALA A 216 15.24 3.56 24.47
C ALA A 216 14.33 3.07 23.34
N THR A 217 13.02 3.26 23.51
CA THR A 217 12.02 2.95 22.47
C THR A 217 11.18 4.21 22.24
N THR A 218 10.95 4.54 20.99
CA THR A 218 10.06 5.65 20.58
C THR A 218 8.82 5.07 19.93
N SER A 219 7.64 5.54 20.35
CA SER A 219 6.39 5.20 19.68
C SER A 219 6.14 6.13 18.51
N VAL A 220 5.87 5.55 17.35
CA VAL A 220 5.45 6.27 16.13
C VAL A 220 3.99 5.92 15.89
N ASP A 221 3.09 6.89 15.97
CA ASP A 221 1.64 6.71 15.91
C ASP A 221 0.93 7.68 14.96
N VAL A 222 1.70 8.56 14.28
CA VAL A 222 1.20 9.56 13.31
C VAL A 222 1.92 9.41 11.99
N ASP A 223 1.19 9.61 10.90
CA ASP A 223 1.74 9.63 9.54
C ASP A 223 2.81 10.73 9.42
N GLU A 224 4.00 10.37 8.94
CA GLU A 224 5.16 11.27 8.89
C GLU A 224 5.24 12.06 7.57
N HIS A 225 4.67 11.51 6.50
CA HIS A 225 4.78 12.11 5.16
C HIS A 225 3.98 13.41 4.98
N PRO A 226 2.78 13.59 5.54
CA PRO A 226 1.98 14.80 5.34
C PRO A 226 2.67 16.09 5.78
N ARG A 227 2.32 17.20 5.11
CA ARG A 227 2.84 18.55 5.37
C ARG A 227 1.65 19.49 5.59
N PRO A 228 1.10 19.54 6.82
CA PRO A 228 -0.07 20.35 7.13
C PRO A 228 0.15 21.86 6.99
N ASP A 229 1.41 22.30 7.04
CA ASP A 229 1.88 23.67 6.89
C ASP A 229 2.15 24.08 5.43
N ALA A 230 1.88 23.20 4.46
CA ALA A 230 2.05 23.51 3.04
C ALA A 230 1.20 24.73 2.62
N THR A 231 1.76 25.55 1.73
CA THR A 231 1.08 26.72 1.13
C THR A 231 1.25 26.72 -0.38
N LEU A 232 0.35 27.37 -1.12
CA LEU A 232 0.49 27.50 -2.59
C LEU A 232 1.78 28.20 -2.97
N ASP A 233 2.14 29.27 -2.28
CA ASP A 233 3.39 29.99 -2.51
C ASP A 233 4.63 29.13 -2.26
N GLY A 234 4.57 28.26 -1.25
CA GLY A 234 5.62 27.29 -0.97
C GLY A 234 5.76 26.25 -2.07
N LEU A 235 4.64 25.69 -2.53
CA LEU A 235 4.60 24.71 -3.61
C LEU A 235 5.07 25.31 -4.94
N ALA A 236 4.62 26.51 -5.28
CA ALA A 236 5.00 27.21 -6.52
C ALA A 236 6.51 27.45 -6.67
N LYS A 237 7.25 27.58 -5.56
CA LYS A 237 8.71 27.77 -5.55
C LYS A 237 9.51 26.49 -5.79
N LEU A 238 8.87 25.31 -5.73
CA LEU A 238 9.56 24.04 -5.90
C LEU A 238 9.92 23.83 -7.38
N LYS A 239 11.13 23.33 -7.61
CA LYS A 239 11.62 22.96 -8.94
C LYS A 239 11.05 21.62 -9.39
N GLY A 240 10.93 21.43 -10.71
CA GLY A 240 10.59 20.14 -11.29
C GLY A 240 11.61 19.06 -10.91
N VAL A 241 11.13 17.85 -10.64
CA VAL A 241 11.99 16.71 -10.28
C VAL A 241 12.53 15.95 -11.49
N VAL A 242 11.86 16.07 -12.64
CA VAL A 242 12.30 15.46 -13.90
C VAL A 242 13.15 16.42 -14.72
N LYS A 243 12.70 17.65 -14.83
CA LYS A 243 13.38 18.75 -15.55
C LYS A 243 13.10 20.08 -14.83
N PRO A 244 14.01 21.06 -14.93
CA PRO A 244 13.87 22.33 -14.19
C PRO A 244 12.52 23.03 -14.40
N GLU A 245 12.02 23.06 -15.63
CA GLU A 245 10.73 23.67 -16.02
C GLU A 245 9.57 22.67 -15.97
N GLY A 246 9.77 21.50 -15.34
CA GLY A 246 8.75 20.48 -15.18
C GLY A 246 7.62 20.92 -14.24
N THR A 247 6.49 20.25 -14.36
CA THR A 247 5.31 20.53 -13.56
C THR A 247 5.25 19.65 -12.31
N VAL A 248 5.87 18.48 -12.35
CA VAL A 248 5.94 17.53 -11.22
C VAL A 248 7.07 17.91 -10.28
N THR A 249 6.75 18.11 -9.01
CA THR A 249 7.69 18.56 -7.97
C THR A 249 7.63 17.65 -6.74
N ALA A 250 8.57 17.80 -5.83
CA ALA A 250 8.53 17.10 -4.54
C ALA A 250 7.29 17.44 -3.68
N GLY A 251 6.60 18.53 -3.98
CA GLY A 251 5.40 18.97 -3.25
C GLY A 251 4.08 18.45 -3.82
N ASN A 252 4.05 18.04 -5.09
CA ASN A 252 2.86 17.53 -5.76
C ASN A 252 2.99 16.09 -6.27
N ALA A 253 4.18 15.48 -6.15
CA ALA A 253 4.40 14.07 -6.43
C ALA A 253 4.03 13.17 -5.23
N SER A 254 3.79 11.89 -5.49
CA SER A 254 3.67 10.87 -4.45
C SER A 254 4.98 10.67 -3.70
N GLY A 255 4.90 10.39 -2.41
CA GLY A 255 6.07 10.12 -1.60
C GLY A 255 6.60 8.70 -1.75
N VAL A 256 7.87 8.54 -1.37
CA VAL A 256 8.50 7.24 -1.12
C VAL A 256 8.32 6.93 0.36
N ASN A 257 7.62 5.84 0.68
CA ASN A 257 7.10 5.61 2.02
C ASN A 257 7.32 4.18 2.52
N ASP A 258 7.23 4.03 3.85
CA ASP A 258 7.23 2.77 4.56
C ASP A 258 5.88 2.56 5.24
N GLY A 259 5.35 1.34 5.23
CA GLY A 259 4.11 1.04 5.93
C GLY A 259 3.60 -0.37 5.70
N ALA A 260 2.65 -0.78 6.54
CA ALA A 260 1.94 -2.05 6.42
C ALA A 260 0.48 -1.91 6.83
N CYS A 261 -0.37 -2.77 6.29
CA CYS A 261 -1.78 -2.84 6.65
C CYS A 261 -2.30 -4.28 6.61
N ALA A 262 -3.37 -4.53 7.33
CA ALA A 262 -4.10 -5.78 7.27
C ALA A 262 -5.59 -5.55 7.54
N MET A 263 -6.43 -6.39 6.95
CA MET A 263 -7.86 -6.41 7.21
C MET A 263 -8.41 -7.83 7.23
N ILE A 264 -9.45 -8.03 8.03
CA ILE A 264 -10.19 -9.29 8.12
C ILE A 264 -11.31 -9.27 7.09
N LEU A 265 -11.32 -10.26 6.22
CA LEU A 265 -12.43 -10.54 5.30
C LEU A 265 -13.12 -11.83 5.74
N ALA A 266 -14.46 -11.79 5.78
CA ALA A 266 -15.24 -12.95 6.18
C ALA A 266 -16.50 -13.11 5.33
N SER A 267 -16.94 -14.34 5.13
CA SER A 267 -18.29 -14.63 4.69
C SER A 267 -19.30 -14.27 5.79
N ASP A 268 -20.57 -14.10 5.46
CA ASP A 268 -21.62 -13.84 6.46
C ASP A 268 -21.65 -14.91 7.57
N ALA A 269 -21.51 -16.18 7.19
CA ALA A 269 -21.49 -17.28 8.14
C ALA A 269 -20.25 -17.24 9.07
N ALA A 270 -19.06 -16.95 8.52
CA ALA A 270 -17.85 -16.82 9.33
C ALA A 270 -17.89 -15.58 10.23
N ALA A 271 -18.40 -14.44 9.74
CA ALA A 271 -18.56 -13.24 10.54
C ALA A 271 -19.47 -13.51 11.75
N LYS A 272 -20.60 -14.18 11.54
CA LYS A 272 -21.50 -14.58 12.63
C LYS A 272 -20.83 -15.56 13.61
N LYS A 273 -20.18 -16.63 13.08
CA LYS A 273 -19.50 -17.64 13.89
C LYS A 273 -18.45 -17.05 14.81
N HIS A 274 -17.64 -16.13 14.30
CA HIS A 274 -16.53 -15.50 15.04
C HIS A 274 -16.92 -14.17 15.70
N LYS A 275 -18.22 -13.81 15.71
CA LYS A 275 -18.75 -12.56 16.31
C LYS A 275 -18.05 -11.31 15.77
N LEU A 276 -17.70 -11.32 14.50
CA LEU A 276 -17.12 -10.18 13.79
C LEU A 276 -18.23 -9.23 13.32
N ALA A 277 -18.03 -7.94 13.51
CA ALA A 277 -18.97 -6.91 13.06
C ALA A 277 -18.65 -6.50 11.61
N PRO A 278 -19.51 -6.77 10.61
CA PRO A 278 -19.32 -6.29 9.25
C PRO A 278 -19.30 -4.76 9.20
N ARG A 279 -18.20 -4.18 8.68
CA ARG A 279 -18.06 -2.73 8.48
C ARG A 279 -18.39 -2.31 7.05
N ALA A 280 -18.03 -3.14 6.08
CA ALA A 280 -18.29 -2.89 4.67
C ALA A 280 -18.48 -4.19 3.91
N ARG A 281 -19.29 -4.17 2.84
CA ARG A 281 -19.48 -5.31 1.93
C ARG A 281 -18.66 -5.09 0.67
N VAL A 282 -17.88 -6.11 0.26
CA VAL A 282 -17.14 -6.09 -1.00
C VAL A 282 -18.10 -6.45 -2.13
N ILE A 283 -18.51 -5.46 -2.91
CA ILE A 283 -19.43 -5.65 -4.04
C ILE A 283 -18.71 -6.23 -5.24
N GLY A 284 -17.57 -5.66 -5.59
CA GLY A 284 -16.78 -6.10 -6.75
C GLY A 284 -15.40 -5.48 -6.74
N MET A 285 -14.56 -5.97 -7.62
CA MET A 285 -13.25 -5.42 -7.93
C MET A 285 -13.03 -5.50 -9.43
N ALA A 286 -12.53 -4.43 -10.01
CA ALA A 286 -12.12 -4.40 -11.41
C ALA A 286 -10.66 -3.93 -11.50
N THR A 287 -9.92 -4.55 -12.42
CA THR A 287 -8.58 -4.11 -12.81
C THR A 287 -8.70 -3.53 -14.21
N VAL A 288 -8.31 -2.28 -14.36
CA VAL A 288 -8.33 -1.59 -15.67
C VAL A 288 -6.91 -1.11 -15.96
N LEU A 289 -6.43 -1.40 -17.16
CA LEU A 289 -5.18 -0.85 -17.68
C LEU A 289 -5.51 0.27 -18.65
N SER A 290 -4.80 1.40 -18.55
CA SER A 290 -4.81 2.41 -19.60
C SER A 290 -4.08 1.86 -20.82
N GLY A 291 -4.78 1.73 -21.95
CA GLY A 291 -4.19 1.18 -23.17
C GLY A 291 -3.00 1.99 -23.71
N LYS A 292 -2.92 3.27 -23.40
CA LYS A 292 -1.89 4.19 -23.92
C LYS A 292 -0.61 4.17 -23.06
N TYR A 293 -0.73 3.88 -21.78
CA TYR A 293 0.39 3.78 -20.83
C TYR A 293 0.66 2.33 -20.42
N CYS A 294 0.27 1.39 -21.28
CA CYS A 294 0.40 -0.04 -21.01
C CYS A 294 1.87 -0.52 -20.93
N GLY A 295 2.80 0.27 -21.46
CA GLY A 295 4.24 0.07 -21.29
C GLY A 295 4.75 0.45 -19.91
N GLU A 296 4.01 1.30 -19.22
CA GLU A 296 4.26 1.71 -17.86
C GLU A 296 3.57 0.71 -16.94
N ILE A 297 4.27 -0.34 -16.57
CA ILE A 297 3.79 -1.40 -15.67
C ILE A 297 3.31 -0.84 -14.32
N SER A 298 3.64 0.42 -14.03
CA SER A 298 3.25 1.13 -12.81
C SER A 298 1.89 1.82 -12.84
N ALA A 299 1.31 2.08 -14.02
CA ALA A 299 0.05 2.82 -14.13
C ALA A 299 -1.17 1.91 -14.23
N SER A 300 -1.35 1.00 -13.28
CA SER A 300 -2.65 0.36 -13.11
C SER A 300 -3.58 1.35 -12.41
N THR A 301 -4.40 2.06 -13.17
CA THR A 301 -5.48 2.89 -12.64
C THR A 301 -6.53 1.97 -12.04
N TRP A 302 -6.58 1.88 -10.72
CA TRP A 302 -7.57 1.09 -10.01
C TRP A 302 -8.87 1.89 -9.90
N SER A 303 -9.87 1.51 -10.65
CA SER A 303 -11.24 1.92 -10.37
C SER A 303 -11.87 0.88 -9.45
N ILE A 304 -11.88 1.14 -8.15
CA ILE A 304 -12.78 0.42 -7.26
C ILE A 304 -14.16 1.04 -7.43
N ALA A 305 -15.04 0.37 -8.11
CA ALA A 305 -16.46 0.60 -7.94
C ALA A 305 -16.88 -0.02 -6.60
N ALA A 306 -16.39 0.51 -5.49
CA ALA A 306 -16.94 0.25 -4.19
C ALA A 306 -18.12 1.21 -4.03
N SER A 307 -19.32 0.79 -4.44
CA SER A 307 -20.52 1.40 -3.91
C SER A 307 -20.66 0.91 -2.45
N THR A 308 -19.89 1.50 -1.55
CA THR A 308 -20.07 1.30 -0.13
C THR A 308 -21.33 2.04 0.30
N ARG A 309 -22.44 1.35 0.41
CA ARG A 309 -23.57 1.83 1.21
C ARG A 309 -23.20 1.59 2.66
N TRP A 310 -22.70 2.61 3.31
CA TRP A 310 -22.58 2.64 4.77
C TRP A 310 -23.99 2.76 5.35
N ARG A 311 -24.47 1.73 6.04
CA ARG A 311 -25.63 1.86 6.93
C ARG A 311 -25.08 2.23 8.29
N LEU A 312 -25.16 3.50 8.62
CA LEU A 312 -24.97 3.94 10.00
C LEU A 312 -26.13 3.39 10.87
N PRO A 313 -25.91 3.15 12.16
CA PRO A 313 -26.97 2.72 13.08
C PRO A 313 -28.18 3.66 13.12
N SER A 314 -28.06 4.88 12.61
CA SER A 314 -29.12 5.90 12.50
C SER A 314 -29.97 5.83 11.23
N GLY A 315 -29.79 4.82 10.37
CA GLY A 315 -30.66 4.67 9.18
C GLY A 315 -30.33 5.57 7.99
N THR A 316 -29.30 6.40 8.05
CA THR A 316 -28.91 7.33 6.98
C THR A 316 -28.01 6.62 5.93
N ASN A 317 -28.45 6.62 4.67
CA ASN A 317 -27.67 6.09 3.56
C ASN A 317 -26.69 7.14 3.02
N LEU A 318 -25.40 6.98 3.24
CA LEU A 318 -24.36 7.73 2.53
C LEU A 318 -23.85 6.90 1.34
N SER A 319 -24.13 7.36 0.13
CA SER A 319 -23.52 6.82 -1.08
C SER A 319 -22.28 7.66 -1.40
N MET A 320 -21.08 7.10 -1.26
CA MET A 320 -19.87 7.69 -1.81
C MET A 320 -19.51 6.97 -3.10
N THR A 321 -19.78 7.57 -4.24
CA THR A 321 -19.14 7.26 -5.52
C THR A 321 -17.85 8.08 -5.56
N GLY A 322 -16.75 7.53 -5.06
CA GLY A 322 -15.44 8.14 -5.16
C GLY A 322 -14.71 7.57 -6.37
N LYS A 323 -14.54 8.34 -7.45
CA LYS A 323 -13.45 8.14 -8.38
C LYS A 323 -12.18 8.55 -7.66
N ILE A 324 -11.36 7.58 -7.28
CA ILE A 324 -9.97 7.84 -6.90
C ILE A 324 -9.20 7.90 -8.22
N MET A 325 -8.97 9.10 -8.71
CA MET A 325 -7.89 9.32 -9.67
C MET A 325 -6.58 9.29 -8.89
N SER A 326 -5.68 8.41 -9.32
CA SER A 326 -4.29 8.29 -8.88
C SER A 326 -3.53 9.59 -9.09
#